data_aebb37233bb99bed0d32eab66f0fc5eb
#
_entry.id   aebb37233bb99bed0d32eab66f0fc5eb
#
_cell.length_a   1.000
_cell.length_b   1.000
_cell.length_c   1.000
_cell.angle_alpha   90.00
_cell.angle_beta   90.00
_cell.angle_gamma   90.00
#
_symmetry.space_group_name_H-M   'P 1'
#
loop_
_entity.id
_entity.type
_entity.pdbx_description
1 polymer ?
#
loop_
_entity_poly.entity_id
_entity_poly.type
_entity_poly.pdbx_seq_one_letter_code
_entity_poly.pdbx_strand_id
1 'polypeptide(L)'
;MLLPTGWSLTPAGTSLPLGDLPLNIAVSPNKKWLAVTNNGQGKHSLQLIQAKKGRLLHSLEIPIAWLGLAFSDDSRTLYVSGGNSNAILRYAIEAGKLVLRDTLTLGKPWPTRISPTGLCVDSKRNLLYVVSKENNSLYVLDTRTKTVVHRDSIGKELYTCALSPDRKLLYITHWGGNELVVWDTETRKVKTRVPVGDNPNDLIINEKGTMAYVACADDNSVSAIDLTRNKVVETLVATLYPDAPTGSTSNSVALSPDEKTLYIANADNNCLALFDVSEPGQSRSMGFIPTGWYPTCVRTVGKRIFVANGKGFSSFPNPGGPNPIGRKQKVNYQKGNEEEQYIGGLMKGTMSIIEQPSEQTLADYTKRVYANTPYRKELVLLAEGEAGNPIP
;
A
#
# COMPACT_ATOMS: atom_id res chain seq x y z
N MET A 1 2.39 -19.93 13.02
CA MET A 1 3.67 -19.42 13.57
C MET A 1 3.36 -18.32 14.55
N LEU A 2 3.99 -18.29 15.73
CA LEU A 2 3.79 -17.23 16.72
C LEU A 2 4.80 -16.10 16.48
N LEU A 3 4.31 -14.88 16.42
CA LEU A 3 5.11 -13.65 16.28
C LEU A 3 5.52 -13.09 17.65
N PRO A 4 6.57 -12.27 17.73
CA PRO A 4 6.96 -11.57 18.96
C PRO A 4 5.86 -10.65 19.53
N THR A 5 4.92 -10.23 18.70
CA THR A 5 3.74 -9.43 19.06
C THR A 5 2.62 -10.25 19.71
N GLY A 6 2.80 -11.56 19.86
CA GLY A 6 1.76 -12.48 20.37
C GLY A 6 0.76 -12.95 19.31
N TRP A 7 0.75 -12.36 18.12
CA TRP A 7 -0.09 -12.84 17.01
C TRP A 7 0.43 -14.16 16.45
N SER A 8 -0.50 -15.04 16.06
CA SER A 8 -0.19 -16.20 15.24
C SER A 8 -0.41 -15.88 13.75
N LEU A 9 0.35 -16.54 12.87
CA LEU A 9 0.16 -16.43 11.42
C LEU A 9 -0.20 -17.79 10.82
N THR A 10 -1.29 -17.82 10.09
CA THR A 10 -1.77 -18.97 9.29
C THR A 10 -2.25 -18.48 7.92
N PRO A 11 -1.35 -17.89 7.09
CA PRO A 11 -1.73 -17.23 5.85
C PRO A 11 -2.46 -18.17 4.89
N ALA A 12 -3.46 -17.62 4.20
CA ALA A 12 -4.19 -18.32 3.15
C ALA A 12 -3.40 -18.38 1.85
N GLY A 13 -3.70 -19.36 1.01
CA GLY A 13 -3.12 -19.51 -0.33
C GLY A 13 -1.68 -19.96 -0.33
N THR A 14 -0.92 -19.52 -1.33
CA THR A 14 0.51 -19.76 -1.47
C THR A 14 1.31 -18.48 -1.22
N SER A 15 2.57 -18.62 -0.80
CA SER A 15 3.45 -17.50 -0.51
C SER A 15 4.62 -17.46 -1.48
N LEU A 16 4.82 -16.29 -2.11
CA LEU A 16 5.98 -16.00 -2.96
C LEU A 16 6.95 -15.10 -2.19
N PRO A 17 8.23 -15.48 -2.02
CA PRO A 17 9.24 -14.60 -1.42
C PRO A 17 9.43 -13.30 -2.22
N LEU A 18 9.52 -12.18 -1.53
CA LEU A 18 9.81 -10.86 -2.08
C LEU A 18 11.07 -10.26 -1.41
N GLY A 19 11.39 -9.01 -1.76
CA GLY A 19 12.42 -8.23 -1.10
C GLY A 19 11.98 -7.67 0.26
N ASP A 20 12.77 -6.74 0.79
CA ASP A 20 12.51 -6.11 2.08
C ASP A 20 11.36 -5.10 1.97
N LEU A 21 10.37 -5.22 2.81
CA LEU A 21 9.21 -4.34 2.88
C LEU A 21 8.58 -4.06 1.51
N PRO A 22 7.94 -5.05 0.85
CA PRO A 22 7.12 -4.80 -0.32
C PRO A 22 6.01 -3.82 0.06
N LEU A 23 5.97 -2.66 -0.61
CA LEU A 23 5.10 -1.57 -0.21
C LEU A 23 3.88 -1.43 -1.12
N ASN A 24 4.06 -1.61 -2.43
CA ASN A 24 2.98 -1.44 -3.39
C ASN A 24 3.04 -2.50 -4.49
N ILE A 25 1.87 -2.82 -5.02
CA ILE A 25 1.66 -3.68 -6.18
C ILE A 25 0.94 -2.87 -7.25
N ALA A 26 1.54 -2.73 -8.43
CA ALA A 26 0.83 -2.25 -9.61
C ALA A 26 0.46 -3.43 -10.51
N VAL A 27 -0.76 -3.43 -11.03
CA VAL A 27 -1.25 -4.41 -12.01
C VAL A 27 -1.18 -3.78 -13.40
N SER A 28 -0.55 -4.48 -14.36
CA SER A 28 -0.55 -4.00 -15.75
C SER A 28 -1.97 -4.01 -16.35
N PRO A 29 -2.35 -3.04 -17.21
CA PRO A 29 -3.68 -3.02 -17.86
C PRO A 29 -4.07 -4.32 -18.56
N ASN A 30 -3.11 -5.01 -19.18
CA ASN A 30 -3.33 -6.30 -19.83
C ASN A 30 -3.41 -7.50 -18.86
N LYS A 31 -3.33 -7.25 -17.53
CA LYS A 31 -3.41 -8.24 -16.45
C LYS A 31 -2.32 -9.34 -16.49
N LYS A 32 -1.25 -9.14 -17.27
CA LYS A 32 -0.15 -10.13 -17.40
C LYS A 32 0.89 -9.98 -16.30
N TRP A 33 1.12 -8.76 -15.84
CA TRP A 33 2.23 -8.39 -14.97
C TRP A 33 1.76 -7.75 -13.67
N LEU A 34 2.47 -8.08 -12.59
CA LEU A 34 2.46 -7.31 -11.36
C LEU A 34 3.87 -6.73 -11.16
N ALA A 35 3.96 -5.47 -10.82
CA ALA A 35 5.20 -4.84 -10.40
C ALA A 35 5.13 -4.56 -8.90
N VAL A 36 6.22 -4.84 -8.17
CA VAL A 36 6.31 -4.64 -6.72
C VAL A 36 7.56 -3.84 -6.40
N THR A 37 7.41 -2.79 -5.59
CA THR A 37 8.55 -2.09 -4.98
C THR A 37 8.84 -2.67 -3.60
N ASN A 38 10.12 -2.90 -3.31
CA ASN A 38 10.62 -3.31 -2.01
C ASN A 38 11.58 -2.22 -1.52
N ASN A 39 11.27 -1.58 -0.41
CA ASN A 39 11.97 -0.39 0.08
C ASN A 39 12.20 -0.43 1.61
N GLY A 40 12.56 -1.59 2.13
CA GLY A 40 12.94 -1.79 3.53
C GLY A 40 14.34 -1.22 3.86
N GLN A 41 14.93 -1.73 4.92
CA GLN A 41 16.24 -1.29 5.41
C GLN A 41 17.42 -1.90 4.64
N GLY A 42 17.17 -2.98 3.89
CA GLY A 42 18.18 -3.60 3.03
C GLY A 42 18.19 -2.98 1.63
N LYS A 43 18.54 -3.79 0.64
CA LYS A 43 18.59 -3.37 -0.76
C LYS A 43 17.20 -3.12 -1.32
N HIS A 44 16.98 -1.92 -1.82
CA HIS A 44 15.75 -1.61 -2.54
C HIS A 44 15.69 -2.38 -3.84
N SER A 45 14.54 -2.85 -4.20
CA SER A 45 14.36 -3.60 -5.45
C SER A 45 13.00 -3.39 -6.09
N LEU A 46 12.99 -3.62 -7.41
CA LEU A 46 11.80 -3.66 -8.23
C LEU A 46 11.64 -5.08 -8.77
N GLN A 47 10.48 -5.68 -8.55
CA GLN A 47 10.20 -7.05 -8.95
C GLN A 47 9.05 -7.11 -9.95
N LEU A 48 9.22 -7.91 -11.01
CA LEU A 48 8.20 -8.19 -12.01
C LEU A 48 7.72 -9.63 -11.86
N ILE A 49 6.41 -9.79 -11.69
CA ILE A 49 5.75 -11.08 -11.43
C ILE A 49 4.75 -11.35 -12.54
N GLN A 50 4.72 -12.60 -13.02
CA GLN A 50 3.71 -13.07 -13.97
C GLN A 50 2.43 -13.40 -13.19
N ALA A 51 1.36 -12.60 -13.36
CA ALA A 51 0.13 -12.73 -12.60
C ALA A 51 -0.52 -14.11 -12.73
N LYS A 52 -0.64 -14.64 -13.97
CA LYS A 52 -1.28 -15.95 -14.24
C LYS A 52 -0.61 -17.12 -13.55
N LYS A 53 0.72 -17.11 -13.37
CA LYS A 53 1.49 -18.20 -12.74
C LYS A 53 1.88 -17.90 -11.30
N GLY A 54 1.71 -16.66 -10.81
CA GLY A 54 2.19 -16.24 -9.51
C GLY A 54 3.71 -16.40 -9.38
N ARG A 55 4.48 -16.18 -10.46
CA ARG A 55 5.90 -16.47 -10.52
C ARG A 55 6.71 -15.19 -10.73
N LEU A 56 7.75 -15.02 -9.91
CA LEU A 56 8.75 -13.98 -10.11
C LEU A 56 9.50 -14.23 -11.42
N LEU A 57 9.54 -13.20 -12.27
CA LEU A 57 10.26 -13.23 -13.56
C LEU A 57 11.56 -12.47 -13.49
N HIS A 58 11.57 -11.33 -12.84
CA HIS A 58 12.73 -10.46 -12.75
C HIS A 58 12.75 -9.76 -11.41
N SER A 59 13.92 -9.68 -10.80
CA SER A 59 14.20 -8.88 -9.62
C SER A 59 15.39 -7.99 -9.94
N LEU A 60 15.20 -6.69 -9.82
CA LEU A 60 16.21 -5.68 -10.13
C LEU A 60 16.49 -4.86 -8.87
N GLU A 61 17.74 -4.84 -8.43
CA GLU A 61 18.18 -3.92 -7.40
C GLU A 61 18.20 -2.49 -7.96
N ILE A 62 17.63 -1.55 -7.23
CA ILE A 62 17.56 -0.14 -7.61
C ILE A 62 18.06 0.73 -6.45
N PRO A 63 18.68 1.88 -6.73
CA PRO A 63 19.29 2.70 -5.67
C PRO A 63 18.29 3.14 -4.60
N ILE A 64 17.11 3.60 -5.03
CA ILE A 64 16.04 4.09 -4.16
C ILE A 64 14.70 3.78 -4.83
N ALA A 65 13.76 3.24 -4.06
CA ALA A 65 12.37 3.07 -4.44
C ALA A 65 11.46 3.66 -3.38
N TRP A 66 10.24 3.98 -3.76
CA TRP A 66 9.17 4.23 -2.83
C TRP A 66 7.84 3.69 -3.38
N LEU A 67 6.69 4.21 -2.88
CA LEU A 67 5.34 3.72 -3.14
C LEU A 67 4.96 3.71 -4.65
N GLY A 68 5.32 4.77 -5.39
CA GLY A 68 4.75 5.05 -6.70
C GLY A 68 5.13 4.04 -7.77
N LEU A 69 4.10 3.42 -8.36
CA LEU A 69 4.19 2.51 -9.50
C LEU A 69 3.03 2.79 -10.46
N ALA A 70 3.32 2.94 -11.74
CA ALA A 70 2.27 3.07 -12.75
C ALA A 70 2.69 2.45 -14.09
N PHE A 71 1.85 1.57 -14.66
CA PHE A 71 2.03 1.05 -16.00
C PHE A 71 1.42 1.99 -17.04
N SER A 72 2.05 2.08 -18.21
CA SER A 72 1.40 2.65 -19.40
C SER A 72 0.22 1.80 -19.86
N ASP A 73 -0.72 2.40 -20.59
CA ASP A 73 -1.93 1.72 -21.05
C ASP A 73 -1.65 0.48 -21.90
N ASP A 74 -0.55 0.49 -22.68
CA ASP A 74 -0.09 -0.64 -23.49
C ASP A 74 0.65 -1.71 -22.69
N SER A 75 0.83 -1.49 -21.38
CA SER A 75 1.53 -2.39 -20.47
C SER A 75 3.01 -2.65 -20.79
N ARG A 76 3.65 -1.81 -21.60
CA ARG A 76 5.05 -1.97 -22.03
C ARG A 76 6.00 -1.10 -21.22
N THR A 77 5.51 -0.05 -20.59
CA THR A 77 6.30 0.87 -19.79
C THR A 77 5.84 0.84 -18.34
N LEU A 78 6.80 0.88 -17.41
CA LEU A 78 6.56 1.02 -15.99
C LEU A 78 7.28 2.27 -15.49
N TYR A 79 6.55 3.16 -14.83
CA TYR A 79 7.06 4.31 -14.10
C TYR A 79 7.16 3.98 -12.63
N VAL A 80 8.28 4.32 -12.01
CA VAL A 80 8.62 3.98 -10.63
C VAL A 80 9.12 5.21 -9.89
N SER A 81 8.56 5.49 -8.74
CA SER A 81 9.07 6.56 -7.88
C SER A 81 10.49 6.26 -7.39
N GLY A 82 11.38 7.21 -7.57
CA GLY A 82 12.74 7.20 -7.04
C GLY A 82 12.84 7.81 -5.64
N GLY A 83 11.74 8.04 -4.92
CA GLY A 83 11.74 8.56 -3.55
C GLY A 83 12.62 9.81 -3.40
N ASN A 84 13.57 9.77 -2.48
CA ASN A 84 14.47 10.91 -2.18
C ASN A 84 15.44 11.30 -3.32
N SER A 85 15.49 10.55 -4.42
CA SER A 85 16.20 11.01 -5.63
C SER A 85 15.44 12.10 -6.36
N ASN A 86 14.18 12.38 -5.97
CA ASN A 86 13.30 13.38 -6.58
C ASN A 86 13.09 13.19 -8.08
N ALA A 87 13.00 11.93 -8.49
CA ALA A 87 12.91 11.54 -9.89
C ALA A 87 11.96 10.34 -10.07
N ILE A 88 11.54 10.12 -11.30
CA ILE A 88 10.76 8.95 -11.71
C ILE A 88 11.60 8.13 -12.68
N LEU A 89 11.81 6.87 -12.35
CA LEU A 89 12.50 5.91 -13.20
C LEU A 89 11.54 5.33 -14.22
N ARG A 90 11.92 5.27 -15.49
CA ARG A 90 11.10 4.70 -16.56
C ARG A 90 11.73 3.41 -17.09
N TYR A 91 11.02 2.31 -16.94
CA TYR A 91 11.45 0.98 -17.40
C TYR A 91 10.60 0.52 -18.58
N ALA A 92 11.23 -0.11 -19.56
CA ALA A 92 10.54 -0.94 -20.55
C ALA A 92 10.44 -2.38 -20.03
N ILE A 93 9.37 -3.08 -20.44
CA ILE A 93 9.20 -4.52 -20.19
C ILE A 93 9.53 -5.26 -21.47
N GLU A 94 10.67 -5.95 -21.47
CA GLU A 94 11.20 -6.67 -22.62
C GLU A 94 11.46 -8.13 -22.25
N ALA A 95 10.80 -9.04 -22.94
CA ALA A 95 10.90 -10.49 -22.68
C ALA A 95 10.75 -10.88 -21.19
N GLY A 96 9.88 -10.16 -20.45
CA GLY A 96 9.66 -10.38 -19.01
C GLY A 96 10.77 -9.83 -18.12
N LYS A 97 11.59 -8.92 -18.61
CA LYS A 97 12.62 -8.19 -17.84
C LYS A 97 12.32 -6.70 -17.82
N LEU A 98 12.73 -6.04 -16.75
CA LEU A 98 12.69 -4.59 -16.57
C LEU A 98 14.00 -4.00 -17.10
N VAL A 99 13.91 -3.12 -18.09
CA VAL A 99 15.07 -2.46 -18.70
C VAL A 99 14.92 -0.95 -18.51
N LEU A 100 15.83 -0.34 -17.72
CA LEU A 100 15.80 1.11 -17.49
C LEU A 100 16.02 1.86 -18.82
N ARG A 101 15.12 2.78 -19.14
CA ARG A 101 15.22 3.62 -20.34
C ARG A 101 15.78 4.98 -20.04
N ASP A 102 15.20 5.62 -19.05
CA ASP A 102 15.61 6.95 -18.63
C ASP A 102 15.01 7.31 -17.25
N THR A 103 15.29 8.55 -16.85
CA THR A 103 14.84 9.13 -15.61
C THR A 103 14.21 10.48 -15.88
N LEU A 104 13.01 10.71 -15.34
CA LEU A 104 12.31 12.00 -15.39
C LEU A 104 12.56 12.73 -14.07
N THR A 105 13.26 13.85 -14.11
CA THR A 105 13.66 14.58 -12.92
C THR A 105 12.59 15.61 -12.53
N LEU A 106 12.21 15.64 -11.25
CA LEU A 106 11.28 16.63 -10.68
C LEU A 106 12.05 17.83 -10.10
N GLY A 107 13.30 17.64 -9.72
CA GLY A 107 14.15 18.65 -9.14
C GLY A 107 15.51 18.08 -8.72
N LYS A 108 16.31 18.88 -8.03
CA LYS A 108 17.61 18.44 -7.51
C LYS A 108 17.40 17.28 -6.51
N PRO A 109 18.32 16.30 -6.44
CA PRO A 109 18.25 15.25 -5.43
C PRO A 109 18.40 15.82 -4.01
N TRP A 110 18.34 14.95 -3.01
CA TRP A 110 18.63 15.33 -1.62
C TRP A 110 19.84 16.27 -1.50
N PRO A 111 19.82 17.35 -0.70
CA PRO A 111 18.87 17.65 0.39
C PRO A 111 17.56 18.34 -0.03
N THR A 112 17.31 18.57 -1.31
CA THR A 112 15.98 19.05 -1.76
C THR A 112 14.94 17.98 -1.49
N ARG A 113 13.86 18.35 -0.81
CA ARG A 113 12.82 17.41 -0.39
C ARG A 113 11.58 17.54 -1.28
N ILE A 114 11.43 16.62 -2.22
CA ILE A 114 10.21 16.47 -3.05
C ILE A 114 9.52 15.15 -2.70
N SER A 115 10.25 14.07 -2.75
CA SER A 115 9.82 12.71 -2.42
C SER A 115 8.52 12.33 -3.15
N PRO A 116 8.59 12.04 -4.47
CA PRO A 116 7.45 11.55 -5.23
C PRO A 116 6.87 10.29 -4.59
N THR A 117 5.56 10.27 -4.40
CA THR A 117 4.78 9.16 -3.85
C THR A 117 3.96 8.49 -4.93
N GLY A 118 2.67 8.80 -5.03
CA GLY A 118 1.75 8.21 -5.99
C GLY A 118 1.99 8.66 -7.42
N LEU A 119 1.76 7.75 -8.36
CA LEU A 119 1.91 7.97 -9.79
C LEU A 119 0.65 7.56 -10.54
N CYS A 120 0.25 8.33 -11.54
CA CYS A 120 -0.83 7.99 -12.45
C CYS A 120 -0.48 8.39 -13.89
N VAL A 121 -0.70 7.49 -14.85
CA VAL A 121 -0.33 7.69 -16.26
C VAL A 121 -1.55 7.96 -17.10
N ASP A 122 -1.51 9.00 -17.91
CA ASP A 122 -2.39 9.21 -19.05
C ASP A 122 -1.59 9.01 -20.35
N SER A 123 -1.56 7.79 -20.84
CA SER A 123 -0.81 7.46 -22.06
C SER A 123 -1.40 8.11 -23.32
N LYS A 124 -2.70 8.44 -23.32
CA LYS A 124 -3.35 9.11 -24.46
C LYS A 124 -2.85 10.53 -24.66
N ARG A 125 -2.63 11.26 -23.56
CA ARG A 125 -2.12 12.63 -23.57
C ARG A 125 -0.60 12.69 -23.39
N ASN A 126 0.08 11.56 -23.19
CA ASN A 126 1.49 11.46 -22.82
C ASN A 126 1.81 12.21 -21.53
N LEU A 127 0.94 12.14 -20.53
CA LEU A 127 1.12 12.80 -19.25
C LEU A 127 1.34 11.79 -18.14
N LEU A 128 2.22 12.15 -17.21
CA LEU A 128 2.43 11.47 -15.94
C LEU A 128 2.09 12.45 -14.81
N TYR A 129 1.13 12.08 -13.99
CA TYR A 129 0.79 12.79 -12.76
C TYR A 129 1.57 12.19 -11.61
N VAL A 130 2.22 13.03 -10.83
CA VAL A 130 3.08 12.63 -9.71
C VAL A 130 2.71 13.48 -8.51
N VAL A 131 2.27 12.85 -7.45
CA VAL A 131 2.07 13.53 -6.17
C VAL A 131 3.32 13.38 -5.31
N SER A 132 3.60 14.37 -4.47
CA SER A 132 4.80 14.40 -3.64
C SER A 132 4.45 14.69 -2.19
N LYS A 133 5.12 13.98 -1.27
CA LYS A 133 4.88 14.10 0.17
C LYS A 133 5.55 15.32 0.77
N GLU A 134 6.84 15.50 0.52
CA GLU A 134 7.66 16.47 1.27
C GLU A 134 7.43 17.93 0.85
N ASN A 135 7.07 18.19 -0.40
CA ASN A 135 6.79 19.55 -0.87
C ASN A 135 5.33 19.78 -1.29
N ASN A 136 4.44 18.84 -0.91
CA ASN A 136 2.99 19.03 -0.96
C ASN A 136 2.43 19.37 -2.35
N SER A 137 3.03 18.80 -3.40
CA SER A 137 2.76 19.23 -4.78
C SER A 137 2.28 18.09 -5.67
N LEU A 138 1.42 18.44 -6.62
CA LEU A 138 1.15 17.67 -7.82
C LEU A 138 2.07 18.17 -8.94
N TYR A 139 2.78 17.28 -9.58
CA TYR A 139 3.54 17.52 -10.80
C TYR A 139 2.84 16.85 -11.97
N VAL A 140 2.77 17.53 -13.10
CA VAL A 140 2.36 16.96 -14.38
C VAL A 140 3.56 17.00 -15.32
N LEU A 141 3.99 15.84 -15.79
CA LEU A 141 5.12 15.71 -16.70
C LEU A 141 4.65 15.28 -18.08
N ASP A 142 5.20 15.88 -19.13
CA ASP A 142 5.11 15.30 -20.48
C ASP A 142 6.16 14.17 -20.59
N THR A 143 5.69 12.95 -20.86
CA THR A 143 6.54 11.74 -20.91
C THR A 143 7.39 11.66 -22.16
N ARG A 144 7.11 12.46 -23.20
CA ARG A 144 7.91 12.54 -24.45
C ARG A 144 9.04 13.54 -24.29
N THR A 145 8.74 14.76 -23.85
CA THR A 145 9.75 15.81 -23.62
C THR A 145 10.49 15.62 -22.30
N LYS A 146 9.96 14.81 -21.37
CA LYS A 146 10.51 14.51 -20.03
C LYS A 146 10.60 15.75 -19.14
N THR A 147 9.71 16.71 -19.37
CA THR A 147 9.70 17.99 -18.65
C THR A 147 8.46 18.11 -17.80
N VAL A 148 8.58 18.84 -16.69
CA VAL A 148 7.45 19.26 -15.88
C VAL A 148 6.70 20.36 -16.63
N VAL A 149 5.45 20.09 -17.02
CA VAL A 149 4.59 21.02 -17.77
C VAL A 149 3.60 21.76 -16.86
N HIS A 150 3.42 21.27 -15.63
CA HIS A 150 2.62 21.94 -14.61
C HIS A 150 3.02 21.47 -13.22
N ARG A 151 2.92 22.38 -12.25
CA ARG A 151 3.06 22.08 -10.83
C ARG A 151 2.03 22.88 -10.05
N ASP A 152 1.37 22.19 -9.11
CA ASP A 152 0.38 22.80 -8.23
C ASP A 152 0.64 22.38 -6.78
N SER A 153 0.55 23.34 -5.84
CA SER A 153 0.65 23.05 -4.41
C SER A 153 -0.77 22.78 -3.89
N ILE A 154 -1.07 21.51 -3.64
CA ILE A 154 -2.44 21.06 -3.36
C ILE A 154 -2.75 20.97 -1.86
N GLY A 155 -1.79 20.54 -1.07
CA GLY A 155 -2.00 20.34 0.37
C GLY A 155 -0.86 19.55 1.01
N LYS A 156 -0.96 19.25 2.30
CA LYS A 156 0.10 18.60 3.07
C LYS A 156 0.11 17.09 2.84
N GLU A 157 1.30 16.53 2.57
CA GLU A 157 1.53 15.08 2.52
C GLU A 157 0.58 14.32 1.60
N LEU A 158 0.69 14.59 0.29
CA LEU A 158 -0.04 13.84 -0.72
C LEU A 158 0.50 12.41 -0.83
N TYR A 159 -0.39 11.40 -0.92
CA TYR A 159 0.05 10.01 -0.83
C TYR A 159 -0.10 9.25 -2.15
N THR A 160 -1.31 9.08 -2.68
CA THR A 160 -1.54 8.41 -3.96
C THR A 160 -2.49 9.20 -4.86
N CYS A 161 -2.60 8.78 -6.12
CA CYS A 161 -3.54 9.38 -7.06
C CYS A 161 -4.06 8.36 -8.07
N ALA A 162 -5.27 8.60 -8.57
CA ALA A 162 -5.91 7.81 -9.62
C ALA A 162 -6.71 8.70 -10.57
N LEU A 163 -6.68 8.40 -11.87
CA LEU A 163 -7.51 9.09 -12.86
C LEU A 163 -8.94 8.51 -12.88
N SER A 164 -9.92 9.38 -13.13
CA SER A 164 -11.24 8.90 -13.53
C SER A 164 -11.15 8.10 -14.83
N PRO A 165 -12.09 7.19 -15.12
CA PRO A 165 -12.08 6.39 -16.35
C PRO A 165 -12.07 7.23 -17.63
N ASP A 166 -12.73 8.40 -17.63
CA ASP A 166 -12.75 9.38 -18.72
C ASP A 166 -11.50 10.29 -18.73
N ARG A 167 -10.62 10.20 -17.70
CA ARG A 167 -9.37 10.95 -17.52
C ARG A 167 -9.54 12.46 -17.35
N LYS A 168 -10.75 12.94 -17.08
CA LYS A 168 -11.01 14.37 -16.84
C LYS A 168 -10.72 14.80 -15.42
N LEU A 169 -10.77 13.86 -14.48
CA LEU A 169 -10.52 14.11 -13.07
C LEU A 169 -9.34 13.26 -12.57
N LEU A 170 -8.55 13.85 -11.68
CA LEU A 170 -7.54 13.17 -10.89
C LEU A 170 -7.98 13.22 -9.43
N TYR A 171 -8.09 12.05 -8.81
CA TYR A 171 -8.38 11.90 -7.40
C TYR A 171 -7.08 11.68 -6.65
N ILE A 172 -6.88 12.44 -5.57
CA ILE A 172 -5.61 12.45 -4.82
C ILE A 172 -5.92 12.26 -3.34
N THR A 173 -5.32 11.27 -2.70
CA THR A 173 -5.40 11.14 -1.25
C THR A 173 -4.46 12.13 -0.58
N HIS A 174 -5.03 12.96 0.29
CA HIS A 174 -4.34 13.98 1.04
C HIS A 174 -4.14 13.49 2.47
N TRP A 175 -3.05 12.75 2.69
CA TRP A 175 -2.78 12.01 3.92
C TRP A 175 -2.74 12.90 5.16
N GLY A 176 -2.05 14.03 5.09
CA GLY A 176 -1.95 14.99 6.21
C GLY A 176 -3.12 15.96 6.31
N GLY A 177 -4.20 15.80 5.49
CA GLY A 177 -5.35 16.69 5.48
C GLY A 177 -6.70 15.96 5.57
N ASN A 178 -6.70 14.63 5.65
CA ASN A 178 -7.91 13.81 5.81
C ASN A 178 -8.97 14.08 4.73
N GLU A 179 -8.52 14.21 3.48
CA GLU A 179 -9.36 14.55 2.34
C GLU A 179 -9.05 13.70 1.11
N LEU A 180 -10.05 13.49 0.27
CA LEU A 180 -9.86 13.16 -1.13
C LEU A 180 -9.96 14.44 -1.95
N VAL A 181 -8.87 14.84 -2.60
CA VAL A 181 -8.85 16.00 -3.49
C VAL A 181 -9.27 15.58 -4.87
N VAL A 182 -10.23 16.29 -5.46
CA VAL A 182 -10.66 16.14 -6.86
C VAL A 182 -10.06 17.28 -7.66
N TRP A 183 -9.17 16.93 -8.60
CA TRP A 183 -8.46 17.89 -9.44
C TRP A 183 -8.87 17.72 -10.90
N ASP A 184 -9.18 18.81 -11.58
CA ASP A 184 -9.61 18.80 -12.97
C ASP A 184 -8.39 18.84 -13.90
N THR A 185 -8.26 17.83 -14.78
CA THR A 185 -7.09 17.64 -15.64
C THR A 185 -7.02 18.63 -16.81
N GLU A 186 -8.13 19.25 -17.18
CA GLU A 186 -8.21 20.21 -18.28
C GLU A 186 -7.94 21.64 -17.79
N THR A 187 -8.66 22.05 -16.73
CA THR A 187 -8.49 23.38 -16.13
C THR A 187 -7.26 23.48 -15.24
N ARG A 188 -6.70 22.34 -14.83
CA ARG A 188 -5.55 22.23 -13.91
C ARG A 188 -5.79 22.92 -12.57
N LYS A 189 -6.96 22.69 -12.00
CA LYS A 189 -7.37 23.28 -10.73
C LYS A 189 -8.04 22.25 -9.82
N VAL A 190 -7.95 22.48 -8.53
CA VAL A 190 -8.76 21.74 -7.56
C VAL A 190 -10.23 22.08 -7.79
N LYS A 191 -11.05 21.05 -8.07
CA LYS A 191 -12.49 21.18 -8.26
C LYS A 191 -13.25 21.15 -6.94
N THR A 192 -12.89 20.20 -6.07
CA THR A 192 -13.49 20.05 -4.75
C THR A 192 -12.59 19.22 -3.84
N ARG A 193 -12.91 19.22 -2.54
CA ARG A 193 -12.29 18.39 -1.51
C ARG A 193 -13.37 17.65 -0.76
N VAL A 194 -13.20 16.36 -0.58
CA VAL A 194 -14.14 15.49 0.11
C VAL A 194 -13.50 15.06 1.41
N PRO A 195 -13.99 15.49 2.58
CA PRO A 195 -13.49 14.98 3.86
C PRO A 195 -13.67 13.47 3.95
N VAL A 196 -12.66 12.76 4.42
CA VAL A 196 -12.62 11.31 4.65
C VAL A 196 -12.06 11.03 6.04
N GLY A 197 -11.87 9.76 6.39
CA GLY A 197 -11.22 9.39 7.65
C GLY A 197 -9.73 9.75 7.71
N ASP A 198 -9.09 9.48 8.85
CA ASP A 198 -7.72 9.88 9.14
C ASP A 198 -6.69 9.14 8.26
N ASN A 199 -5.71 9.90 7.77
CA ASN A 199 -4.57 9.40 7.02
C ASN A 199 -4.96 8.55 5.80
N PRO A 200 -5.69 9.13 4.82
CA PRO A 200 -6.10 8.43 3.62
C PRO A 200 -4.89 7.98 2.80
N ASN A 201 -4.74 6.67 2.65
CA ASN A 201 -3.63 6.01 1.95
C ASN A 201 -3.99 5.67 0.51
N ASP A 202 -4.42 4.43 0.29
CA ASP A 202 -4.74 3.86 -1.01
C ASP A 202 -6.19 4.18 -1.40
N LEU A 203 -6.44 4.23 -2.69
CA LEU A 203 -7.79 4.42 -3.22
C LEU A 203 -8.03 3.53 -4.44
N ILE A 204 -9.28 3.11 -4.60
CA ILE A 204 -9.76 2.45 -5.82
C ILE A 204 -11.04 3.11 -6.31
N ILE A 205 -11.16 3.24 -7.62
CA ILE A 205 -12.34 3.76 -8.30
C ILE A 205 -12.96 2.62 -9.09
N ASN A 206 -14.28 2.48 -9.06
CA ASN A 206 -14.98 1.49 -9.85
C ASN A 206 -14.88 1.80 -11.37
N GLU A 207 -15.09 0.81 -12.23
CA GLU A 207 -14.95 0.96 -13.69
C GLU A 207 -15.87 2.04 -14.27
N LYS A 208 -17.05 2.24 -13.65
CA LYS A 208 -17.98 3.29 -14.07
C LYS A 208 -17.56 4.69 -13.64
N GLY A 209 -16.59 4.83 -12.73
CA GLY A 209 -16.18 6.13 -12.18
C GLY A 209 -17.22 6.80 -11.30
N THR A 210 -18.14 6.03 -10.72
CA THR A 210 -19.23 6.54 -9.86
C THR A 210 -18.96 6.39 -8.38
N MET A 211 -18.10 5.44 -8.00
CA MET A 211 -17.72 5.16 -6.62
C MET A 211 -16.20 5.12 -6.46
N ALA A 212 -15.73 5.66 -5.34
CA ALA A 212 -14.38 5.45 -4.86
C ALA A 212 -14.39 4.89 -3.43
N TYR A 213 -13.38 4.08 -3.13
CA TYR A 213 -13.12 3.56 -1.78
C TYR A 213 -11.73 4.03 -1.37
N VAL A 214 -11.64 4.71 -0.24
CA VAL A 214 -10.39 5.30 0.28
C VAL A 214 -10.07 4.65 1.62
N ALA A 215 -8.92 3.98 1.70
CA ALA A 215 -8.41 3.41 2.94
C ALA A 215 -7.90 4.52 3.86
N CYS A 216 -8.40 4.57 5.09
CA CYS A 216 -8.06 5.54 6.12
C CYS A 216 -7.29 4.80 7.24
N ALA A 217 -5.95 4.93 7.22
CA ALA A 217 -5.08 4.04 7.99
C ALA A 217 -5.27 4.18 9.50
N ASP A 218 -5.42 5.40 9.99
CA ASP A 218 -5.48 5.66 11.44
C ASP A 218 -6.90 5.60 12.02
N ASP A 219 -7.92 5.49 11.16
CA ASP A 219 -9.34 5.27 11.56
C ASP A 219 -9.77 3.81 11.51
N ASN A 220 -8.93 2.87 11.09
CA ASN A 220 -9.32 1.48 10.84
C ASN A 220 -10.50 1.35 9.85
N SER A 221 -10.66 2.27 8.93
CA SER A 221 -11.85 2.38 8.11
C SER A 221 -11.55 2.54 6.63
N VAL A 222 -12.60 2.45 5.83
CA VAL A 222 -12.61 2.83 4.42
C VAL A 222 -13.79 3.78 4.19
N SER A 223 -13.52 4.95 3.62
CA SER A 223 -14.56 5.88 3.19
C SER A 223 -15.07 5.49 1.80
N ALA A 224 -16.36 5.16 1.67
CA ALA A 224 -17.05 4.94 0.41
C ALA A 224 -17.65 6.27 -0.08
N ILE A 225 -17.25 6.68 -1.28
CA ILE A 225 -17.52 8.01 -1.82
C ILE A 225 -18.33 7.90 -3.11
N ASP A 226 -19.50 8.53 -3.14
CA ASP A 226 -20.23 8.79 -4.38
C ASP A 226 -19.54 9.93 -5.14
N LEU A 227 -18.86 9.59 -6.24
CA LEU A 227 -18.10 10.54 -7.05
C LEU A 227 -18.99 11.45 -7.91
N THR A 228 -20.26 11.09 -8.10
CA THR A 228 -21.20 11.96 -8.83
C THR A 228 -21.63 13.15 -7.98
N ARG A 229 -21.69 12.96 -6.66
CA ARG A 229 -22.02 13.97 -5.65
C ARG A 229 -20.81 14.50 -4.89
N ASN A 230 -19.65 13.87 -5.04
CA ASN A 230 -18.42 14.14 -4.28
C ASN A 230 -18.68 14.11 -2.77
N LYS A 231 -19.29 13.03 -2.29
CA LYS A 231 -19.70 12.90 -0.89
C LYS A 231 -19.46 11.49 -0.37
N VAL A 232 -18.94 11.37 0.86
CA VAL A 232 -18.92 10.10 1.59
C VAL A 232 -20.36 9.66 1.84
N VAL A 233 -20.70 8.46 1.42
CA VAL A 233 -22.02 7.84 1.59
C VAL A 233 -22.01 6.78 2.69
N GLU A 234 -20.83 6.26 3.01
CA GLU A 234 -20.67 5.23 4.03
C GLU A 234 -19.23 5.19 4.55
N THR A 235 -19.05 4.83 5.81
CA THR A 235 -17.74 4.50 6.41
C THR A 235 -17.75 3.03 6.81
N LEU A 236 -16.86 2.24 6.19
CA LEU A 236 -16.72 0.81 6.44
C LEU A 236 -15.67 0.61 7.53
N VAL A 237 -16.10 0.14 8.70
CA VAL A 237 -15.19 -0.17 9.82
C VAL A 237 -14.59 -1.57 9.59
N ALA A 238 -13.29 -1.64 9.34
CA ALA A 238 -12.58 -2.85 8.94
C ALA A 238 -11.95 -3.63 10.10
N THR A 239 -12.28 -3.28 11.35
CA THR A 239 -11.73 -3.89 12.55
C THR A 239 -12.21 -5.33 12.77
N LEU A 240 -11.47 -6.10 13.57
CA LEU A 240 -11.88 -7.45 14.00
C LEU A 240 -13.04 -7.42 15.01
N TYR A 241 -13.14 -6.36 15.80
CA TYR A 241 -14.15 -6.16 16.84
C TYR A 241 -14.77 -4.78 16.68
N PRO A 242 -16.07 -4.62 16.91
CA PRO A 242 -16.76 -3.32 16.71
C PRO A 242 -16.19 -2.16 17.52
N ASP A 243 -15.70 -2.46 18.72
CA ASP A 243 -15.15 -1.52 19.70
C ASP A 243 -13.61 -1.55 19.78
N ALA A 244 -12.96 -2.10 18.74
CA ALA A 244 -11.51 -2.15 18.70
C ALA A 244 -10.91 -0.73 18.67
N PRO A 245 -9.85 -0.46 19.45
CA PRO A 245 -9.13 0.80 19.36
C PRO A 245 -8.52 0.96 17.97
N THR A 246 -8.12 2.19 17.62
CA THR A 246 -7.33 2.43 16.41
C THR A 246 -6.06 1.59 16.42
N GLY A 247 -5.59 1.14 15.24
CA GLY A 247 -4.40 0.31 15.11
C GLY A 247 -4.57 -0.96 14.27
N SER A 248 -5.68 -1.11 13.52
CA SER A 248 -5.78 -2.15 12.47
C SER A 248 -4.97 -1.78 11.24
N THR A 249 -4.78 -0.48 11.00
CA THR A 249 -4.06 0.12 9.90
C THR A 249 -4.56 -0.36 8.54
N SER A 250 -5.69 0.22 8.08
CA SER A 250 -6.26 -0.07 6.76
C SER A 250 -5.38 0.54 5.67
N ASN A 251 -4.43 -0.23 5.13
CA ASN A 251 -3.38 0.27 4.25
C ASN A 251 -3.75 0.30 2.77
N SER A 252 -4.60 -0.60 2.30
CA SER A 252 -4.85 -0.75 0.87
C SER A 252 -6.21 -1.35 0.59
N VAL A 253 -6.76 -1.02 -0.57
CA VAL A 253 -8.06 -1.48 -1.03
C VAL A 253 -8.00 -2.05 -2.44
N ALA A 254 -8.83 -3.05 -2.72
CA ALA A 254 -9.04 -3.59 -4.06
C ALA A 254 -10.48 -4.07 -4.23
N LEU A 255 -11.02 -3.92 -5.43
CA LEU A 255 -12.32 -4.50 -5.80
C LEU A 255 -12.13 -5.88 -6.44
N SER A 256 -13.11 -6.76 -6.27
CA SER A 256 -13.24 -7.97 -7.06
C SER A 256 -13.50 -7.61 -8.54
N PRO A 257 -13.27 -8.54 -9.50
CA PRO A 257 -13.50 -8.25 -10.92
C PRO A 257 -14.94 -7.88 -11.29
N ASP A 258 -15.91 -8.31 -10.49
CA ASP A 258 -17.33 -7.96 -10.64
C ASP A 258 -17.73 -6.73 -9.81
N GLU A 259 -16.75 -6.12 -9.13
CA GLU A 259 -16.89 -4.94 -8.27
C GLU A 259 -17.86 -5.08 -7.10
N LYS A 260 -18.26 -6.31 -6.75
CA LYS A 260 -19.20 -6.57 -5.65
C LYS A 260 -18.52 -6.78 -4.30
N THR A 261 -17.25 -7.15 -4.30
CA THR A 261 -16.48 -7.37 -3.06
C THR A 261 -15.33 -6.38 -2.97
N LEU A 262 -15.25 -5.68 -1.85
CA LEU A 262 -14.11 -4.85 -1.48
C LEU A 262 -13.21 -5.64 -0.54
N TYR A 263 -11.92 -5.71 -0.87
CA TYR A 263 -10.85 -6.25 -0.05
C TYR A 263 -10.09 -5.11 0.61
N ILE A 264 -9.91 -5.15 1.93
CA ILE A 264 -9.21 -4.14 2.72
C ILE A 264 -8.03 -4.80 3.44
N ALA A 265 -6.83 -4.32 3.21
CA ALA A 265 -5.62 -4.84 3.85
C ALA A 265 -5.43 -4.20 5.24
N ASN A 266 -5.67 -4.97 6.30
CA ASN A 266 -5.46 -4.57 7.69
C ASN A 266 -4.07 -4.99 8.17
N ALA A 267 -3.11 -4.06 8.12
CA ALA A 267 -1.70 -4.36 8.30
C ALA A 267 -1.38 -4.96 9.68
N ASP A 268 -1.84 -4.36 10.75
CA ASP A 268 -1.51 -4.79 12.09
C ASP A 268 -2.35 -5.98 12.58
N ASN A 269 -3.46 -6.27 11.91
CA ASN A 269 -4.28 -7.46 12.17
C ASN A 269 -3.91 -8.67 11.28
N ASN A 270 -2.95 -8.51 10.37
CA ASN A 270 -2.44 -9.58 9.50
C ASN A 270 -3.55 -10.29 8.71
N CYS A 271 -4.51 -9.53 8.19
CA CYS A 271 -5.63 -10.08 7.44
C CYS A 271 -6.16 -9.11 6.38
N LEU A 272 -6.98 -9.63 5.48
CA LEU A 272 -7.90 -8.82 4.68
C LEU A 272 -9.27 -8.84 5.34
N ALA A 273 -9.92 -7.67 5.46
CA ALA A 273 -11.35 -7.57 5.70
C ALA A 273 -12.09 -7.55 4.36
N LEU A 274 -13.22 -8.22 4.27
CA LEU A 274 -14.05 -8.31 3.08
C LEU A 274 -15.42 -7.69 3.33
N PHE A 275 -15.86 -6.86 2.37
CA PHE A 275 -17.19 -6.27 2.38
C PHE A 275 -17.91 -6.54 1.06
N ASP A 276 -19.19 -6.91 1.15
CA ASP A 276 -20.11 -6.82 0.02
C ASP A 276 -20.45 -5.34 -0.18
N VAL A 277 -20.10 -4.81 -1.35
CA VAL A 277 -20.30 -3.41 -1.76
C VAL A 277 -21.20 -3.31 -2.99
N SER A 278 -21.98 -4.34 -3.26
CA SER A 278 -22.88 -4.38 -4.42
C SER A 278 -23.97 -3.29 -4.37
N GLU A 279 -24.34 -2.84 -3.17
CA GLU A 279 -25.28 -1.76 -2.93
C GLU A 279 -24.57 -0.61 -2.22
N PRO A 280 -24.16 0.47 -2.93
CA PRO A 280 -23.46 1.60 -2.31
C PRO A 280 -24.26 2.24 -1.16
N GLY A 281 -23.62 2.42 -0.01
CA GLY A 281 -24.24 2.96 1.19
C GLY A 281 -24.97 1.92 2.05
N GLN A 282 -24.91 0.64 1.67
CA GLN A 282 -25.51 -0.49 2.40
C GLN A 282 -24.56 -1.70 2.44
N SER A 283 -23.27 -1.44 2.55
CA SER A 283 -22.25 -2.50 2.53
C SER A 283 -22.34 -3.42 3.75
N ARG A 284 -21.92 -4.67 3.58
CA ARG A 284 -21.98 -5.68 4.64
C ARG A 284 -20.63 -6.37 4.81
N SER A 285 -20.17 -6.51 6.03
CA SER A 285 -18.98 -7.32 6.32
C SER A 285 -19.26 -8.78 5.98
N MET A 286 -18.36 -9.39 5.22
CA MET A 286 -18.42 -10.80 4.81
C MET A 286 -17.51 -11.68 5.66
N GLY A 287 -16.50 -11.12 6.31
CA GLY A 287 -15.51 -11.83 7.10
C GLY A 287 -14.08 -11.44 6.74
N PHE A 288 -13.13 -12.33 7.07
CA PHE A 288 -11.70 -12.05 6.99
C PHE A 288 -10.90 -13.17 6.32
N ILE A 289 -9.81 -12.80 5.65
CA ILE A 289 -8.83 -13.76 5.08
C ILE A 289 -7.49 -13.55 5.79
N PRO A 290 -6.88 -14.59 6.41
CA PRO A 290 -5.58 -14.47 7.05
C PRO A 290 -4.47 -14.31 5.99
N THR A 291 -3.56 -13.36 6.23
CA THR A 291 -2.42 -13.05 5.36
C THR A 291 -1.08 -13.33 6.05
N GLY A 292 0.01 -12.99 5.40
CA GLY A 292 1.32 -12.89 6.05
C GLY A 292 1.40 -11.69 6.99
N TRP A 293 2.57 -11.46 7.54
CA TRP A 293 2.79 -10.41 8.52
C TRP A 293 2.83 -9.03 7.87
N TYR A 294 1.92 -8.17 8.31
CA TYR A 294 1.82 -6.77 7.92
C TYR A 294 1.49 -6.59 6.42
N PRO A 295 0.24 -6.90 5.99
CA PRO A 295 -0.20 -6.65 4.62
C PRO A 295 -0.16 -5.15 4.28
N THR A 296 0.63 -4.80 3.27
CA THR A 296 0.85 -3.42 2.83
C THR A 296 0.01 -3.02 1.64
N CYS A 297 -0.29 -3.99 0.76
CA CYS A 297 -1.03 -3.73 -0.46
C CYS A 297 -1.82 -4.97 -0.89
N VAL A 298 -3.03 -4.77 -1.40
CA VAL A 298 -3.87 -5.81 -1.99
C VAL A 298 -4.26 -5.42 -3.41
N ARG A 299 -4.21 -6.38 -4.36
CA ARG A 299 -4.69 -6.21 -5.74
C ARG A 299 -5.34 -7.51 -6.23
N THR A 300 -6.22 -7.40 -7.20
CA THR A 300 -6.93 -8.54 -7.81
C THR A 300 -6.59 -8.70 -9.29
N VAL A 301 -6.47 -9.93 -9.75
CA VAL A 301 -6.36 -10.27 -11.17
C VAL A 301 -7.19 -11.52 -11.45
N GLY A 302 -8.30 -11.39 -12.14
CA GLY A 302 -9.28 -12.46 -12.27
C GLY A 302 -9.76 -12.91 -10.89
N LYS A 303 -9.82 -14.21 -10.63
CA LYS A 303 -10.22 -14.76 -9.32
C LYS A 303 -9.08 -14.83 -8.30
N ARG A 304 -7.94 -14.18 -8.54
CA ARG A 304 -6.80 -14.19 -7.62
C ARG A 304 -6.65 -12.87 -6.89
N ILE A 305 -6.35 -12.98 -5.63
CA ILE A 305 -6.03 -11.90 -4.72
C ILE A 305 -4.53 -11.97 -4.44
N PHE A 306 -3.83 -10.87 -4.64
CA PHE A 306 -2.39 -10.72 -4.40
C PHE A 306 -2.19 -9.75 -3.25
N VAL A 307 -1.50 -10.19 -2.19
CA VAL A 307 -1.28 -9.38 -0.99
C VAL A 307 0.21 -9.30 -0.71
N ALA A 308 0.77 -8.11 -0.77
CA ALA A 308 2.13 -7.87 -0.30
C ALA A 308 2.14 -7.84 1.23
N ASN A 309 3.04 -8.61 1.86
CA ASN A 309 3.22 -8.67 3.30
C ASN A 309 4.59 -8.09 3.64
N GLY A 310 4.62 -6.92 4.27
CA GLY A 310 5.83 -6.12 4.49
C GLY A 310 6.89 -6.80 5.35
N LYS A 311 6.46 -7.66 6.29
CA LYS A 311 7.32 -8.37 7.23
C LYS A 311 7.36 -9.89 6.99
N GLY A 312 6.74 -10.36 5.89
CA GLY A 312 6.70 -11.77 5.52
C GLY A 312 5.80 -12.61 6.41
N PHE A 313 6.32 -13.65 7.04
CA PHE A 313 5.56 -14.48 7.98
C PHE A 313 6.41 -15.04 9.12
N SER A 314 7.60 -14.49 9.35
CA SER A 314 8.50 -14.92 10.43
C SER A 314 9.38 -13.78 10.90
N SER A 315 9.70 -13.78 12.18
CA SER A 315 10.86 -13.08 12.71
C SER A 315 12.09 -13.96 12.60
N PHE A 316 13.26 -13.34 12.58
CA PHE A 316 14.55 -14.02 12.50
C PHE A 316 15.40 -13.68 13.72
N PRO A 317 16.27 -14.62 14.18
CA PRO A 317 17.27 -14.32 15.20
C PRO A 317 18.16 -13.15 14.77
N ASN A 318 18.50 -12.27 15.69
CA ASN A 318 19.40 -11.13 15.47
C ASN A 318 20.69 -11.27 16.28
N PRO A 319 21.56 -12.28 16.00
CA PRO A 319 22.74 -12.57 16.81
C PRO A 319 23.82 -11.46 16.72
N GLY A 320 23.83 -10.70 15.63
CA GLY A 320 24.72 -9.54 15.44
C GLY A 320 24.10 -8.21 15.92
N GLY A 321 22.92 -8.25 16.51
CA GLY A 321 22.22 -7.05 16.98
C GLY A 321 22.75 -6.53 18.32
N PRO A 322 22.17 -5.40 18.78
CA PRO A 322 22.52 -4.80 20.07
C PRO A 322 22.40 -5.80 21.22
N ASN A 323 23.42 -5.87 22.05
CA ASN A 323 23.40 -6.66 23.27
C ASN A 323 23.42 -5.75 24.51
N PRO A 324 22.27 -5.47 25.13
CA PRO A 324 22.18 -4.56 26.27
C PRO A 324 22.87 -5.08 27.53
N ILE A 325 23.19 -6.39 27.61
CA ILE A 325 23.73 -7.03 28.80
C ILE A 325 25.27 -7.12 28.76
N GLY A 326 25.90 -7.16 27.60
CA GLY A 326 27.30 -7.55 27.45
C GLY A 326 28.25 -6.54 26.80
N ARG A 327 27.80 -5.45 26.23
CA ARG A 327 28.66 -4.50 25.52
C ARG A 327 28.29 -3.04 25.86
N LYS A 328 29.29 -2.22 26.16
CA LYS A 328 29.14 -0.76 26.13
C LYS A 328 28.99 -0.35 24.65
N GLN A 329 27.79 -0.13 24.21
CA GLN A 329 27.52 0.29 22.83
C GLN A 329 27.78 1.78 22.67
N LYS A 330 28.66 2.15 21.76
CA LYS A 330 28.70 3.49 21.19
C LYS A 330 27.77 3.47 19.97
N VAL A 331 26.51 3.83 20.17
CA VAL A 331 25.57 3.98 19.06
C VAL A 331 25.93 5.27 18.31
N ASN A 332 26.51 5.14 17.14
CA ASN A 332 26.76 6.28 16.27
C ASN A 332 25.67 6.32 15.19
N TYR A 333 24.60 7.04 15.46
CA TYR A 333 23.46 7.18 14.53
C TYR A 333 23.80 7.87 13.18
N GLN A 334 24.99 8.45 13.02
CA GLN A 334 25.39 9.17 11.81
C GLN A 334 26.22 8.33 10.82
N LYS A 335 26.78 7.23 11.28
CA LYS A 335 27.41 6.22 10.41
C LYS A 335 26.73 4.90 10.78
N GLY A 336 25.95 4.34 9.85
CA GLY A 336 25.46 2.99 10.03
C GLY A 336 26.64 2.12 10.46
N ASN A 337 26.60 1.60 11.67
CA ASN A 337 27.64 0.72 12.16
C ASN A 337 27.47 -0.58 11.35
N GLU A 338 28.33 -0.80 10.38
CA GLU A 338 28.37 -2.05 9.60
C GLU A 338 28.58 -3.28 10.50
N GLU A 339 29.01 -3.06 11.75
CA GLU A 339 29.23 -4.10 12.76
C GLU A 339 27.99 -4.51 13.55
N GLU A 340 26.88 -3.73 13.52
CA GLU A 340 25.65 -4.06 14.23
C GLU A 340 24.52 -4.41 13.27
N GLN A 341 24.01 -5.64 13.41
CA GLN A 341 22.87 -6.12 12.62
C GLN A 341 21.57 -5.45 13.07
N TYR A 342 21.02 -4.57 12.24
CA TYR A 342 19.73 -3.94 12.51
C TYR A 342 18.59 -4.92 12.23
N ILE A 343 17.70 -5.10 13.22
CA ILE A 343 16.60 -6.07 13.15
C ILE A 343 15.67 -5.85 11.94
N GLY A 344 15.46 -4.62 11.54
CA GLY A 344 14.63 -4.28 10.38
C GLY A 344 15.18 -4.82 9.06
N GLY A 345 16.51 -4.97 8.93
CA GLY A 345 17.16 -5.54 7.75
C GLY A 345 17.02 -7.06 7.60
N LEU A 346 16.57 -7.74 8.66
CA LEU A 346 16.32 -9.18 8.67
C LEU A 346 14.94 -9.55 8.14
N MET A 347 13.99 -8.62 8.16
CA MET A 347 12.62 -8.86 7.73
C MET A 347 12.57 -8.96 6.21
N LYS A 348 12.07 -10.09 5.71
CA LYS A 348 11.86 -10.33 4.27
C LYS A 348 10.38 -10.40 3.98
N GLY A 349 9.95 -9.62 3.01
CA GLY A 349 8.56 -9.59 2.59
C GLY A 349 8.16 -10.82 1.80
N THR A 350 6.86 -11.00 1.68
CA THR A 350 6.25 -12.06 0.87
C THR A 350 5.04 -11.51 0.12
N MET A 351 4.59 -12.27 -0.89
CA MET A 351 3.29 -12.06 -1.51
C MET A 351 2.42 -13.28 -1.25
N SER A 352 1.29 -13.09 -0.57
CA SER A 352 0.24 -14.12 -0.53
C SER A 352 -0.52 -14.11 -1.84
N ILE A 353 -0.71 -15.28 -2.45
CA ILE A 353 -1.48 -15.49 -3.67
C ILE A 353 -2.65 -16.39 -3.29
N ILE A 354 -3.85 -15.82 -3.29
CA ILE A 354 -5.04 -16.44 -2.72
C ILE A 354 -6.09 -16.53 -3.83
N GLU A 355 -6.67 -17.69 -4.04
CA GLU A 355 -7.85 -17.82 -4.91
C GLU A 355 -9.07 -17.23 -4.15
N GLN A 356 -9.96 -16.55 -4.88
CA GLN A 356 -11.18 -16.01 -4.29
C GLN A 356 -11.95 -17.13 -3.57
N PRO A 357 -12.19 -17.01 -2.25
CA PRO A 357 -12.78 -18.08 -1.46
C PRO A 357 -14.28 -18.25 -1.78
N SER A 358 -14.80 -19.47 -1.61
CA SER A 358 -16.22 -19.72 -1.43
C SER A 358 -16.68 -19.19 -0.06
N GLU A 359 -17.98 -19.05 0.14
CA GLU A 359 -18.56 -18.65 1.45
C GLU A 359 -18.06 -19.55 2.58
N GLN A 360 -18.08 -20.87 2.39
CA GLN A 360 -17.61 -21.83 3.38
C GLN A 360 -16.12 -21.65 3.68
N THR A 361 -15.28 -21.44 2.66
CA THR A 361 -13.83 -21.21 2.82
C THR A 361 -13.59 -19.89 3.54
N LEU A 362 -14.39 -18.85 3.24
CA LEU A 362 -14.29 -17.56 3.91
C LEU A 362 -14.66 -17.65 5.39
N ALA A 363 -15.70 -18.43 5.73
CA ALA A 363 -16.07 -18.69 7.12
C ALA A 363 -14.92 -19.38 7.89
N ASP A 364 -14.25 -20.36 7.28
CA ASP A 364 -13.10 -21.04 7.88
C ASP A 364 -11.87 -20.11 7.98
N TYR A 365 -11.64 -19.24 7.02
CA TYR A 365 -10.61 -18.21 7.08
C TYR A 365 -10.88 -17.22 8.21
N THR A 366 -12.11 -16.78 8.36
CA THR A 366 -12.53 -15.86 9.43
C THR A 366 -12.27 -16.47 10.80
N LYS A 367 -12.65 -17.74 11.03
CA LYS A 367 -12.30 -18.45 12.28
C LYS A 367 -10.80 -18.48 12.55
N ARG A 368 -9.97 -18.69 11.51
CA ARG A 368 -8.51 -18.67 11.63
C ARG A 368 -7.98 -17.30 12.00
N VAL A 369 -8.53 -16.22 11.44
CA VAL A 369 -8.14 -14.85 11.80
C VAL A 369 -8.40 -14.59 13.27
N TYR A 370 -9.59 -14.94 13.77
CA TYR A 370 -9.88 -14.81 15.21
C TYR A 370 -9.02 -15.70 16.10
N ALA A 371 -8.63 -16.89 15.63
CA ALA A 371 -7.71 -17.76 16.38
C ALA A 371 -6.26 -17.25 16.40
N ASN A 372 -5.88 -16.38 15.44
CA ASN A 372 -4.54 -15.80 15.34
C ASN A 372 -4.33 -14.61 16.28
N THR A 373 -5.39 -13.93 16.73
CA THR A 373 -5.27 -12.75 17.60
C THR A 373 -4.83 -13.13 19.01
N PRO A 374 -3.91 -12.36 19.62
CA PRO A 374 -3.56 -12.50 21.03
C PRO A 374 -4.65 -11.97 21.97
N TYR A 375 -5.58 -11.17 21.45
CA TYR A 375 -6.61 -10.53 22.28
C TYR A 375 -7.67 -11.53 22.71
N ARG A 376 -7.76 -11.74 24.02
CA ARG A 376 -8.78 -12.55 24.68
C ARG A 376 -9.43 -11.70 25.75
N LYS A 377 -10.74 -11.69 25.76
CA LYS A 377 -11.51 -10.89 26.72
C LYS A 377 -11.16 -11.21 28.19
N GLU A 378 -10.85 -12.48 28.44
CA GLU A 378 -10.47 -12.98 29.76
C GLU A 378 -9.10 -12.45 30.22
N LEU A 379 -8.16 -12.16 29.32
CA LEU A 379 -6.84 -11.64 29.66
C LEU A 379 -6.86 -10.15 30.01
N VAL A 380 -7.80 -9.38 29.49
CA VAL A 380 -7.95 -7.94 29.77
C VAL A 380 -8.51 -7.72 31.18
N LEU A 381 -9.29 -8.65 31.70
CA LEU A 381 -9.91 -8.59 33.03
C LEU A 381 -8.98 -9.07 34.16
N LEU A 382 -7.85 -9.70 33.85
CA LEU A 382 -6.94 -10.29 34.84
C LEU A 382 -5.66 -9.46 35.09
N ALA A 383 -5.48 -8.34 34.41
CA ALA A 383 -4.36 -7.45 34.66
C ALA A 383 -4.66 -6.57 35.89
N GLU A 384 -4.55 -7.13 37.08
CA GLU A 384 -4.43 -6.33 38.31
C GLU A 384 -3.07 -5.62 38.25
N GLY A 385 -3.11 -4.28 38.27
CA GLY A 385 -1.88 -3.49 38.38
C GLY A 385 -1.19 -3.79 39.72
N GLU A 386 0.11 -3.95 39.75
CA GLU A 386 0.87 -4.06 40.98
C GLU A 386 0.79 -2.74 41.77
N ALA A 387 0.53 -2.85 43.09
CA ALA A 387 0.47 -1.69 43.98
C ALA A 387 1.81 -0.93 43.96
N GLY A 388 1.76 0.35 43.60
CA GLY A 388 2.94 1.21 43.46
C GLY A 388 3.52 1.33 42.06
N ASN A 389 2.94 0.68 41.08
CA ASN A 389 3.31 0.87 39.66
C ASN A 389 2.73 2.21 39.15
N PRO A 390 3.56 3.18 38.70
CA PRO A 390 3.08 4.47 38.21
C PRO A 390 2.39 4.38 36.82
N ILE A 391 2.41 3.22 36.22
CA ILE A 391 1.72 2.96 34.95
C ILE A 391 0.53 2.03 35.26
N PRO A 392 -0.73 2.49 35.06
CA PRO A 392 -1.91 1.69 35.32
C PRO A 392 -2.03 0.46 34.39
#